data_ef32ca3e059db937f7a84677431d16fa
#
_entry.id   ef32ca3e059db937f7a84677431d16fa
#
_cell.length_a   1.000
_cell.length_b   1.000
_cell.length_c   1.000
_cell.angle_alpha   90.00
_cell.angle_beta   90.00
_cell.angle_gamma   90.00
#
_symmetry.space_group_name_H-M   'P 1'
#
loop_
_entity.id
_entity.type
_entity.pdbx_description
1 polymer ?
#
loop_
_entity_poly.entity_id
_entity_poly.type
_entity_poly.pdbx_seq_one_letter_code
_entity_poly.pdbx_strand_id
1 'polypeptide(L)'
;MDSAAFVTWRAEIGFLTAAQRGLAYFDLALAEAGDPIERRDDEIGETAQPDEKAGAAVARIVEEKPEAELLSKVGRDRIAGLGCPHCGDFAIVAWGRANGMPRYRCKACRKTFTPLTGTPLSGLHYKDRWIDQARALICGESIAKAAERCAIDHTTAFRWRHRFLSALNQDKPKSLSGIVEADETFILESFKGQHKGLPRPSRKRGGKANKRGLSAEQIPVIVARDRTGATLDAVLPRLDAVSLTAALDGVMAPSTDFCCDGGSAITAFARRAKLNIHVLPAPGNPQPEAPEYHINNVNAYHGRLKEWLRRFHGVATKNLSTYLSWRRTMEALAAAMTPEAWIMGAAGIGPYQHISQI
;
A
#
# COMPACT_ATOMS: atom_id res chain seq x y z
N MET A 1 -3.43 29.20 5.77
CA MET A 1 -2.02 29.63 5.62
C MET A 1 -2.03 30.90 4.80
N ASP A 2 -1.39 31.99 5.27
CA ASP A 2 -1.35 33.24 4.51
C ASP A 2 -0.39 33.13 3.30
N SER A 3 -0.46 34.12 2.38
CA SER A 3 0.29 34.13 1.12
C SER A 3 1.83 34.15 1.34
N ALA A 4 2.30 34.78 2.42
CA ALA A 4 3.73 34.87 2.74
C ALA A 4 4.26 33.55 3.30
N ALA A 5 3.50 32.92 4.19
CA ALA A 5 3.80 31.59 4.72
C ALA A 5 3.80 30.53 3.62
N PHE A 6 2.91 30.64 2.62
CA PHE A 6 2.89 29.75 1.46
C PHE A 6 4.13 29.89 0.58
N VAL A 7 4.61 31.10 0.34
CA VAL A 7 5.82 31.35 -0.46
C VAL A 7 7.06 30.80 0.24
N THR A 8 7.19 31.01 1.55
CA THR A 8 8.30 30.48 2.36
C THR A 8 8.30 28.95 2.37
N TRP A 9 7.16 28.35 2.64
CA TRP A 9 6.97 26.90 2.61
C TRP A 9 7.30 26.28 1.24
N ARG A 10 6.88 26.94 0.14
CA ARG A 10 7.19 26.49 -1.23
C ARG A 10 8.68 26.55 -1.55
N ALA A 11 9.42 27.53 -1.00
CA ALA A 11 10.85 27.62 -1.13
C ALA A 11 11.57 26.50 -0.37
N GLU A 12 11.13 26.20 0.86
CA GLU A 12 11.68 25.12 1.69
C GLU A 12 11.48 23.74 1.09
N ILE A 13 10.31 23.48 0.48
CA ILE A 13 10.03 22.22 -0.24
C ILE A 13 11.04 21.98 -1.39
N GLY A 14 11.56 23.02 -2.00
CA GLY A 14 12.57 22.92 -3.05
C GLY A 14 13.86 22.21 -2.61
N PHE A 15 14.21 22.28 -1.33
CA PHE A 15 15.40 21.64 -0.76
C PHE A 15 15.15 20.21 -0.25
N LEU A 16 13.90 19.74 -0.26
CA LEU A 16 13.58 18.40 0.18
C LEU A 16 13.84 17.37 -0.94
N THR A 17 14.24 16.17 -0.56
CA THR A 17 14.30 15.03 -1.50
C THR A 17 12.90 14.72 -2.04
N ALA A 18 12.80 14.01 -3.16
CA ALA A 18 11.51 13.62 -3.75
C ALA A 18 10.60 12.86 -2.75
N ALA A 19 11.20 12.02 -1.90
CA ALA A 19 10.48 11.29 -0.85
C ALA A 19 9.95 12.22 0.25
N GLN A 20 10.74 13.21 0.68
CA GLN A 20 10.35 14.18 1.69
C GLN A 20 9.25 15.13 1.19
N ARG A 21 9.32 15.54 -0.09
CA ARG A 21 8.25 16.32 -0.74
C ARG A 21 6.93 15.57 -0.77
N GLY A 22 6.97 14.26 -1.09
CA GLY A 22 5.80 13.41 -1.08
C GLY A 22 5.13 13.32 0.29
N LEU A 23 5.91 13.23 1.37
CA LEU A 23 5.39 13.23 2.74
C LEU A 23 4.75 14.58 3.11
N ALA A 24 5.38 15.70 2.76
CA ALA A 24 4.87 17.03 3.05
C ALA A 24 3.53 17.30 2.32
N TYR A 25 3.39 16.88 1.06
CA TYR A 25 2.12 16.95 0.34
C TYR A 25 1.06 16.02 0.92
N PHE A 26 1.46 14.86 1.43
CA PHE A 26 0.55 13.92 2.07
C PHE A 26 0.00 14.48 3.39
N ASP A 27 0.83 15.08 4.21
CA ASP A 27 0.43 15.72 5.48
C ASP A 27 -0.49 16.92 5.24
N LEU A 28 -0.25 17.69 4.17
CA LEU A 28 -1.12 18.81 3.77
C LEU A 28 -2.50 18.32 3.33
N ALA A 29 -2.57 17.28 2.51
CA ALA A 29 -3.83 16.67 2.08
C ALA A 29 -4.62 16.07 3.25
N LEU A 30 -3.94 15.61 4.31
CA LEU A 30 -4.57 15.14 5.54
C LEU A 30 -5.12 16.30 6.38
N ALA A 31 -4.44 17.45 6.38
CA ALA A 31 -4.88 18.66 7.11
C ALA A 31 -6.11 19.30 6.45
N GLU A 32 -6.16 19.34 5.11
CA GLU A 32 -7.32 19.86 4.36
C GLU A 32 -8.57 18.97 4.48
N ALA A 33 -8.41 17.68 4.72
CA ALA A 33 -9.53 16.75 4.92
C ALA A 33 -10.17 16.85 6.33
N GLY A 34 -9.66 17.71 7.21
CA GLY A 34 -10.05 17.81 8.62
C GLY A 34 -10.97 18.97 9.01
N ASP A 35 -11.18 19.98 8.16
CA ASP A 35 -12.04 21.13 8.48
C ASP A 35 -13.42 21.03 7.80
N PRO A 36 -14.53 21.06 8.57
CA PRO A 36 -15.86 21.21 7.98
C PRO A 36 -16.02 22.64 7.50
N ILE A 37 -16.16 22.83 6.19
CA ILE A 37 -16.51 24.12 5.59
C ILE A 37 -17.93 24.46 6.03
N GLU A 38 -18.08 25.45 6.90
CA GLU A 38 -19.33 26.15 7.14
C GLU A 38 -19.81 26.80 5.84
N ARG A 39 -20.96 26.38 5.36
CA ARG A 39 -21.64 27.03 4.24
C ARG A 39 -22.20 28.38 4.72
N ARG A 40 -21.69 29.45 4.17
CA ARG A 40 -22.38 30.74 4.20
C ARG A 40 -23.29 30.77 2.98
N ASP A 41 -24.59 30.80 3.27
CA ASP A 41 -25.64 31.18 2.30
C ASP A 41 -25.55 32.70 2.09
N ASP A 42 -25.09 33.12 0.92
CA ASP A 42 -25.28 34.49 0.46
C ASP A 42 -25.98 34.47 -0.91
N GLU A 43 -27.12 35.12 -0.92
CA GLU A 43 -28.06 35.35 -2.02
C GLU A 43 -27.38 35.96 -3.26
N ILE A 44 -27.63 35.42 -4.45
CA ILE A 44 -27.46 36.17 -5.69
C ILE A 44 -28.69 35.89 -6.61
N GLY A 45 -29.27 37.00 -7.01
CA GLY A 45 -30.53 37.13 -7.67
C GLY A 45 -30.65 36.52 -9.07
N GLU A 46 -31.92 36.32 -9.40
CA GLU A 46 -32.46 36.01 -10.72
C GLU A 46 -32.01 36.99 -11.80
N THR A 47 -31.54 36.48 -12.94
CA THR A 47 -32.04 36.89 -14.27
C THR A 47 -31.36 36.13 -15.40
N ALA A 48 -32.18 35.81 -16.42
CA ALA A 48 -31.89 35.39 -17.79
C ALA A 48 -31.98 33.91 -18.11
N GLN A 49 -33.07 33.51 -18.71
CA GLN A 49 -33.26 32.24 -19.42
C GLN A 49 -32.47 32.25 -20.73
N PRO A 50 -31.70 31.18 -21.02
CA PRO A 50 -31.17 30.96 -22.37
C PRO A 50 -32.05 29.99 -23.17
N ASP A 51 -32.17 30.28 -24.44
CA ASP A 51 -32.91 29.58 -25.48
C ASP A 51 -32.73 28.05 -25.49
N GLU A 52 -33.83 27.35 -25.45
CA GLU A 52 -33.97 25.89 -25.31
C GLU A 52 -33.65 25.09 -26.59
N LYS A 53 -33.28 25.73 -27.70
CA LYS A 53 -33.09 25.07 -29.00
C LYS A 53 -31.63 24.95 -29.49
N ALA A 54 -30.69 25.62 -28.85
CA ALA A 54 -29.27 25.51 -29.19
C ALA A 54 -28.52 24.45 -28.33
N GLY A 55 -29.11 24.00 -27.23
CA GLY A 55 -28.49 23.06 -26.29
C GLY A 55 -28.54 21.57 -26.69
N ALA A 56 -29.41 21.20 -27.67
CA ALA A 56 -29.66 19.79 -27.98
C ALA A 56 -28.63 19.15 -28.94
N ALA A 57 -27.79 19.93 -29.59
CA ALA A 57 -26.79 19.43 -30.55
C ALA A 57 -25.37 19.24 -29.98
N VAL A 58 -25.03 19.82 -28.80
CA VAL A 58 -23.71 19.73 -28.18
C VAL A 58 -23.65 18.65 -27.07
N ALA A 59 -24.80 18.12 -26.65
CA ALA A 59 -24.90 17.14 -25.56
C ALA A 59 -24.66 15.68 -26.00
N ARG A 60 -23.92 15.43 -27.07
CA ARG A 60 -23.44 14.07 -27.47
C ARG A 60 -21.95 13.99 -27.61
N ILE A 61 -21.18 14.74 -26.88
CA ILE A 61 -19.86 14.32 -26.45
C ILE A 61 -20.16 13.37 -25.29
N VAL A 62 -20.13 12.07 -25.58
CA VAL A 62 -20.13 11.04 -24.54
C VAL A 62 -18.91 11.36 -23.68
N GLU A 63 -19.10 11.93 -22.50
CA GLU A 63 -18.11 11.92 -21.45
C GLU A 63 -17.80 10.44 -21.20
N GLU A 64 -16.78 9.92 -21.85
CA GLU A 64 -16.25 8.60 -21.51
C GLU A 64 -15.87 8.70 -20.04
N LYS A 65 -16.60 8.00 -19.20
CA LYS A 65 -16.32 7.97 -17.77
C LYS A 65 -14.88 7.54 -17.61
N PRO A 66 -14.05 8.25 -16.85
CA PRO A 66 -12.61 7.96 -16.70
C PRO A 66 -12.35 6.52 -16.30
N GLU A 67 -13.28 5.89 -15.60
CA GLU A 67 -13.23 4.48 -15.24
C GLU A 67 -13.34 3.52 -16.43
N ALA A 68 -14.14 3.87 -17.45
CA ALA A 68 -14.30 3.03 -18.64
C ALA A 68 -13.03 3.02 -19.49
N GLU A 69 -12.39 4.17 -19.64
CA GLU A 69 -11.10 4.29 -20.32
C GLU A 69 -10.00 3.53 -19.57
N LEU A 70 -9.92 3.71 -18.25
CA LEU A 70 -8.98 2.99 -17.39
C LEU A 70 -9.15 1.47 -17.52
N LEU A 71 -10.38 0.94 -17.47
CA LEU A 71 -10.66 -0.48 -17.61
C LEU A 71 -10.32 -1.00 -19.02
N SER A 72 -10.47 -0.17 -20.05
CA SER A 72 -10.06 -0.50 -21.40
C SER A 72 -8.54 -0.54 -21.52
N LYS A 73 -7.82 0.37 -20.88
CA LYS A 73 -6.36 0.36 -20.79
C LYS A 73 -5.86 -0.88 -20.05
N VAL A 74 -6.42 -1.20 -18.88
CA VAL A 74 -6.14 -2.45 -18.14
C VAL A 74 -6.28 -3.67 -19.06
N GLY A 75 -7.33 -3.66 -19.90
CA GLY A 75 -7.58 -4.75 -20.86
C GLY A 75 -6.49 -4.88 -21.91
N ARG A 76 -6.12 -3.79 -22.56
CA ARG A 76 -5.09 -3.79 -23.59
C ARG A 76 -3.72 -4.21 -23.05
N ASP A 77 -3.28 -3.58 -21.98
CA ASP A 77 -1.94 -3.78 -21.40
C ASP A 77 -1.77 -5.24 -20.91
N ARG A 78 -2.82 -5.77 -20.28
CA ARG A 78 -2.78 -7.14 -19.77
C ARG A 78 -2.76 -8.20 -20.86
N ILE A 79 -3.55 -8.04 -21.93
CA ILE A 79 -3.59 -9.00 -23.02
C ILE A 79 -2.29 -8.97 -23.83
N ALA A 80 -1.75 -7.79 -24.06
CA ALA A 80 -0.47 -7.62 -24.75
C ALA A 80 0.69 -8.25 -23.98
N GLY A 81 0.68 -8.15 -22.63
CA GLY A 81 1.78 -8.60 -21.80
C GLY A 81 1.70 -10.05 -21.30
N LEU A 82 0.50 -10.59 -21.08
CA LEU A 82 0.31 -11.84 -20.34
C LEU A 82 -0.39 -12.97 -21.13
N GLY A 83 -0.98 -12.66 -22.27
CA GLY A 83 -1.72 -13.66 -23.05
C GLY A 83 -3.00 -14.16 -22.37
N CYS A 84 -3.41 -15.37 -22.69
CA CYS A 84 -4.59 -16.01 -22.13
C CYS A 84 -4.39 -16.39 -20.65
N PRO A 85 -5.25 -15.96 -19.71
CA PRO A 85 -5.10 -16.26 -18.29
C PRO A 85 -5.33 -17.75 -17.95
N HIS A 86 -5.75 -18.57 -18.90
CA HIS A 86 -6.00 -20.01 -18.70
C HIS A 86 -4.87 -20.91 -19.19
N CYS A 87 -4.15 -20.51 -20.25
CA CYS A 87 -3.12 -21.34 -20.86
C CYS A 87 -1.87 -20.58 -21.32
N GLY A 88 -1.83 -19.25 -21.17
CA GLY A 88 -0.68 -18.42 -21.56
C GLY A 88 -0.57 -18.11 -23.06
N ASP A 89 -1.39 -18.73 -23.92
CA ASP A 89 -1.32 -18.55 -25.38
C ASP A 89 -1.77 -17.15 -25.80
N PHE A 90 -1.15 -16.60 -26.84
CA PHE A 90 -1.43 -15.25 -27.37
C PHE A 90 -2.42 -15.23 -28.55
N ALA A 91 -2.87 -16.38 -29.03
CA ALA A 91 -3.90 -16.47 -30.08
C ALA A 91 -5.28 -16.12 -29.52
N ILE A 92 -5.51 -14.82 -29.30
CA ILE A 92 -6.70 -14.26 -28.64
C ILE A 92 -7.51 -13.47 -29.65
N VAL A 93 -8.83 -13.61 -29.62
CA VAL A 93 -9.78 -12.85 -30.43
C VAL A 93 -10.81 -12.14 -29.55
N ALA A 94 -11.30 -11.01 -30.03
CA ALA A 94 -12.43 -10.32 -29.38
C ALA A 94 -13.68 -11.22 -29.45
N TRP A 95 -14.43 -11.26 -28.33
CA TRP A 95 -15.61 -12.12 -28.19
C TRP A 95 -16.80 -11.38 -27.55
N GLY A 96 -17.02 -10.14 -27.99
CA GLY A 96 -18.09 -9.27 -27.49
C GLY A 96 -17.76 -8.59 -26.16
N ARG A 97 -18.78 -8.36 -25.35
CA ARG A 97 -18.68 -7.70 -24.04
C ARG A 97 -19.38 -8.52 -22.96
N ALA A 98 -18.92 -8.40 -21.72
CA ALA A 98 -19.56 -8.99 -20.54
C ALA A 98 -19.43 -8.02 -19.35
N ASN A 99 -20.54 -7.67 -18.71
CA ASN A 99 -20.61 -6.77 -17.56
C ASN A 99 -19.88 -5.42 -17.80
N GLY A 100 -20.13 -4.82 -18.97
CA GLY A 100 -19.52 -3.54 -19.38
C GLY A 100 -18.06 -3.63 -19.83
N MET A 101 -17.43 -4.81 -19.79
CA MET A 101 -16.03 -5.01 -20.17
C MET A 101 -15.88 -5.77 -21.50
N PRO A 102 -14.78 -5.55 -22.25
CA PRO A 102 -14.47 -6.39 -23.39
C PRO A 102 -14.27 -7.85 -22.92
N ARG A 103 -14.77 -8.77 -23.72
CA ARG A 103 -14.61 -10.21 -23.53
C ARG A 103 -13.76 -10.77 -24.66
N TYR A 104 -12.93 -11.71 -24.37
CA TYR A 104 -12.00 -12.34 -25.29
C TYR A 104 -12.17 -13.86 -25.27
N ARG A 105 -11.75 -14.50 -26.36
CA ARG A 105 -11.67 -15.96 -26.47
C ARG A 105 -10.27 -16.36 -26.92
N CYS A 106 -9.68 -17.31 -26.23
CA CYS A 106 -8.43 -17.94 -26.66
C CYS A 106 -8.73 -18.98 -27.75
N LYS A 107 -7.98 -18.96 -28.85
CA LYS A 107 -8.13 -19.96 -29.96
C LYS A 107 -7.57 -21.32 -29.53
N ALA A 108 -6.50 -21.36 -28.72
CA ALA A 108 -5.87 -22.59 -28.27
C ALA A 108 -6.76 -23.36 -27.28
N CYS A 109 -7.07 -22.78 -26.10
CA CYS A 109 -7.85 -23.48 -25.07
C CYS A 109 -9.37 -23.28 -25.19
N ARG A 110 -9.86 -22.46 -26.13
CA ARG A 110 -11.26 -22.12 -26.42
C ARG A 110 -12.04 -21.46 -25.26
N LYS A 111 -11.39 -21.20 -24.12
CA LYS A 111 -11.99 -20.52 -22.97
C LYS A 111 -12.15 -19.03 -23.23
N THR A 112 -13.20 -18.47 -22.65
CA THR A 112 -13.44 -17.02 -22.69
C THR A 112 -13.04 -16.36 -21.39
N PHE A 113 -12.62 -15.11 -21.46
CA PHE A 113 -12.16 -14.35 -20.31
C PHE A 113 -12.37 -12.84 -20.51
N THR A 114 -12.30 -12.09 -19.42
CA THR A 114 -12.25 -10.63 -19.42
C THR A 114 -10.85 -10.18 -18.95
N PRO A 115 -10.47 -8.92 -19.12
CA PRO A 115 -9.20 -8.39 -18.62
C PRO A 115 -8.95 -8.63 -17.13
N LEU A 116 -10.00 -8.75 -16.34
CA LEU A 116 -9.90 -8.99 -14.89
C LEU A 116 -9.84 -10.46 -14.50
N THR A 117 -10.02 -11.38 -15.45
CA THR A 117 -10.00 -12.83 -15.13
C THR A 117 -8.66 -13.24 -14.55
N GLY A 118 -8.68 -13.94 -13.41
CA GLY A 118 -7.49 -14.33 -12.67
C GLY A 118 -6.82 -13.19 -11.85
N THR A 119 -7.42 -12.00 -11.80
CA THR A 119 -6.94 -10.91 -10.96
C THR A 119 -7.67 -10.84 -9.63
N PRO A 120 -7.10 -10.17 -8.62
CA PRO A 120 -7.81 -9.84 -7.41
C PRO A 120 -9.11 -9.04 -7.63
N LEU A 121 -9.24 -8.29 -8.71
CA LEU A 121 -10.41 -7.49 -9.05
C LEU A 121 -11.50 -8.27 -9.81
N SER A 122 -11.25 -9.53 -10.14
CA SER A 122 -12.22 -10.39 -10.84
C SER A 122 -13.50 -10.55 -10.02
N GLY A 123 -14.66 -10.40 -10.68
CA GLY A 123 -15.97 -10.58 -10.04
C GLY A 123 -16.40 -9.43 -9.11
N LEU A 124 -15.64 -8.35 -8.97
CA LEU A 124 -16.09 -7.17 -8.25
C LEU A 124 -17.06 -6.35 -9.09
N HIS A 125 -18.12 -5.86 -8.43
CA HIS A 125 -19.14 -4.99 -9.01
C HIS A 125 -18.81 -3.51 -8.82
N TYR A 126 -19.70 -2.60 -9.26
CA TYR A 126 -19.61 -1.14 -9.08
C TYR A 126 -18.24 -0.56 -9.48
N LYS A 127 -17.82 -0.87 -10.72
CA LYS A 127 -16.51 -0.46 -11.25
C LYS A 127 -16.35 1.06 -11.33
N ASP A 128 -17.47 1.77 -11.49
CA ASP A 128 -17.59 3.22 -11.43
C ASP A 128 -17.14 3.84 -10.09
N ARG A 129 -17.03 3.05 -9.03
CA ARG A 129 -16.60 3.48 -7.70
C ARG A 129 -15.18 3.07 -7.33
N TRP A 130 -14.47 2.44 -8.26
CA TRP A 130 -13.12 1.92 -7.97
C TRP A 130 -12.07 3.02 -7.82
N ILE A 131 -12.25 4.15 -8.51
CA ILE A 131 -11.38 5.33 -8.33
C ILE A 131 -11.51 5.85 -6.91
N ASP A 132 -12.71 5.93 -6.37
CA ASP A 132 -12.93 6.36 -4.99
C ASP A 132 -12.39 5.34 -3.97
N GLN A 133 -12.50 4.05 -4.27
CA GLN A 133 -11.84 3.02 -3.46
C GLN A 133 -10.31 3.17 -3.47
N ALA A 134 -9.71 3.45 -4.63
CA ALA A 134 -8.28 3.69 -4.73
C ALA A 134 -7.86 4.96 -3.97
N ARG A 135 -8.64 6.04 -4.06
CA ARG A 135 -8.44 7.26 -3.25
C ARG A 135 -8.51 6.97 -1.75
N ALA A 136 -9.50 6.19 -1.31
CA ALA A 136 -9.61 5.77 0.09
C ALA A 136 -8.39 4.98 0.57
N LEU A 137 -7.78 4.17 -0.31
CA LEU A 137 -6.53 3.46 -0.01
C LEU A 137 -5.33 4.41 0.05
N ILE A 138 -5.21 5.34 -0.88
CA ILE A 138 -4.14 6.36 -0.90
C ILE A 138 -4.21 7.22 0.38
N CYS A 139 -5.40 7.63 0.79
CA CYS A 139 -5.61 8.40 2.02
C CYS A 139 -5.49 7.56 3.30
N GLY A 140 -5.33 6.24 3.21
CA GLY A 140 -5.26 5.35 4.37
C GLY A 140 -6.54 5.38 5.22
N GLU A 141 -7.71 5.53 4.60
CA GLU A 141 -8.99 5.67 5.29
C GLU A 141 -9.41 4.42 6.06
N SER A 142 -10.24 4.58 7.08
CA SER A 142 -10.90 3.47 7.76
C SER A 142 -11.90 2.77 6.84
N ILE A 143 -12.40 1.57 7.20
CA ILE A 143 -13.44 0.89 6.41
C ILE A 143 -14.72 1.71 6.35
N ALA A 144 -15.10 2.36 7.45
CA ALA A 144 -16.31 3.19 7.50
C ALA A 144 -16.22 4.38 6.54
N LYS A 145 -15.10 5.14 6.58
CA LYS A 145 -14.88 6.27 5.65
C LYS A 145 -14.82 5.81 4.18
N ALA A 146 -14.16 4.70 3.89
CA ALA A 146 -14.11 4.13 2.54
C ALA A 146 -15.50 3.68 2.05
N ALA A 147 -16.33 3.09 2.92
CA ALA A 147 -17.70 2.72 2.60
C ALA A 147 -18.57 3.94 2.26
N GLU A 148 -18.44 5.00 3.05
CA GLU A 148 -19.13 6.28 2.83
C GLU A 148 -18.66 6.91 1.50
N ARG A 149 -17.37 7.09 1.28
CA ARG A 149 -16.79 7.63 0.04
C ARG A 149 -17.27 6.91 -1.21
N CYS A 150 -17.27 5.58 -1.17
CA CYS A 150 -17.67 4.74 -2.30
C CYS A 150 -19.18 4.52 -2.38
N ALA A 151 -19.96 5.02 -1.44
CA ALA A 151 -21.41 4.77 -1.31
C ALA A 151 -21.75 3.26 -1.39
N ILE A 152 -20.99 2.42 -0.66
CA ILE A 152 -21.14 0.97 -0.60
C ILE A 152 -21.30 0.48 0.84
N ASP A 153 -21.81 -0.75 1.01
CA ASP A 153 -21.89 -1.39 2.32
C ASP A 153 -20.51 -1.62 2.95
N HIS A 154 -20.44 -1.53 4.28
CA HIS A 154 -19.22 -1.72 5.07
C HIS A 154 -18.53 -3.07 4.81
N THR A 155 -19.30 -4.14 4.62
CA THR A 155 -18.76 -5.48 4.31
C THR A 155 -18.15 -5.50 2.91
N THR A 156 -18.76 -4.81 1.96
CA THR A 156 -18.24 -4.64 0.60
C THR A 156 -16.95 -3.83 0.62
N ALA A 157 -16.90 -2.71 1.34
CA ALA A 157 -15.69 -1.90 1.50
C ALA A 157 -14.55 -2.71 2.13
N PHE A 158 -14.85 -3.54 3.14
CA PHE A 158 -13.87 -4.45 3.73
C PHE A 158 -13.33 -5.48 2.72
N ARG A 159 -14.20 -6.12 1.95
CA ARG A 159 -13.81 -7.09 0.92
C ARG A 159 -12.98 -6.41 -0.18
N TRP A 160 -13.41 -5.25 -0.66
CA TRP A 160 -12.69 -4.49 -1.68
C TRP A 160 -11.30 -4.12 -1.20
N ARG A 161 -11.15 -3.57 0.02
CA ARG A 161 -9.83 -3.27 0.58
C ARG A 161 -8.88 -4.45 0.43
N HIS A 162 -9.26 -5.61 0.92
CA HIS A 162 -8.40 -6.79 0.87
C HIS A 162 -8.14 -7.29 -0.55
N ARG A 163 -9.10 -7.16 -1.45
CA ARG A 163 -8.93 -7.52 -2.86
C ARG A 163 -7.97 -6.56 -3.57
N PHE A 164 -8.11 -5.27 -3.37
CA PHE A 164 -7.21 -4.26 -3.94
C PHE A 164 -5.78 -4.36 -3.39
N LEU A 165 -5.63 -4.72 -2.13
CA LEU A 165 -4.32 -4.86 -1.49
C LEU A 165 -3.65 -6.21 -1.72
N SER A 166 -4.35 -7.23 -2.20
CA SER A 166 -3.81 -8.60 -2.27
C SER A 166 -2.63 -8.72 -3.23
N ALA A 167 -2.59 -7.94 -4.31
CA ALA A 167 -1.47 -7.91 -5.24
C ALA A 167 -0.19 -7.34 -4.59
N LEU A 168 -0.32 -6.42 -3.64
CA LEU A 168 0.81 -5.77 -2.97
C LEU A 168 1.61 -6.71 -2.05
N ASN A 169 1.01 -7.81 -1.60
CA ASN A 169 1.71 -8.77 -0.73
C ASN A 169 2.90 -9.44 -1.42
N GLN A 170 2.90 -9.48 -2.75
CA GLN A 170 3.96 -10.06 -3.57
C GLN A 170 5.01 -9.01 -3.98
N ASP A 171 4.70 -7.73 -3.77
CA ASP A 171 5.57 -6.61 -4.14
C ASP A 171 6.57 -6.32 -3.01
N LYS A 172 7.59 -7.15 -2.90
CA LYS A 172 8.73 -6.95 -2.01
C LYS A 172 9.96 -6.60 -2.82
N PRO A 173 10.89 -5.80 -2.28
CA PRO A 173 12.16 -5.56 -2.95
C PRO A 173 12.88 -6.89 -3.18
N LYS A 174 13.41 -7.08 -4.38
CA LYS A 174 14.17 -8.28 -4.75
C LYS A 174 15.57 -8.27 -4.14
N SER A 175 16.10 -7.09 -3.86
CA SER A 175 17.40 -6.91 -3.22
C SER A 175 17.42 -5.63 -2.39
N LEU A 176 18.17 -5.66 -1.31
CA LEU A 176 18.61 -4.51 -0.53
C LEU A 176 20.11 -4.34 -0.74
N SER A 177 20.60 -3.11 -0.82
CA SER A 177 21.98 -2.82 -1.22
C SER A 177 22.67 -1.80 -0.31
N GLY A 178 24.01 -1.82 -0.31
CA GLY A 178 24.83 -0.91 0.50
C GLY A 178 24.69 -1.20 2.00
N ILE A 179 24.40 -0.17 2.78
CA ILE A 179 24.16 -0.28 4.23
C ILE A 179 22.68 -0.60 4.46
N VAL A 180 22.40 -1.74 5.08
CA VAL A 180 21.06 -2.21 5.43
C VAL A 180 20.88 -2.15 6.94
N GLU A 181 19.85 -1.45 7.37
CA GLU A 181 19.40 -1.41 8.77
C GLU A 181 18.33 -2.46 8.99
N ALA A 182 18.43 -3.24 10.04
CA ALA A 182 17.39 -4.21 10.39
C ALA A 182 17.10 -4.21 11.88
N ASP A 183 15.82 -4.24 12.22
CA ASP A 183 15.34 -4.27 13.58
C ASP A 183 13.95 -4.91 13.63
N GLU A 184 13.61 -5.50 14.76
CA GLU A 184 12.29 -6.04 14.97
C GLU A 184 11.37 -5.10 15.72
N THR A 185 10.10 -5.15 15.39
CA THR A 185 9.04 -4.49 16.15
C THR A 185 7.93 -5.47 16.47
N PHE A 186 7.18 -5.17 17.53
CA PHE A 186 6.14 -6.07 18.02
C PHE A 186 4.77 -5.42 17.90
N ILE A 187 3.83 -6.19 17.34
CA ILE A 187 2.43 -5.79 17.19
C ILE A 187 1.57 -6.71 18.06
N LEU A 188 0.69 -6.12 18.86
CA LEU A 188 -0.20 -6.89 19.71
C LEU A 188 -1.12 -7.78 18.88
N GLU A 189 -1.14 -9.10 19.16
CA GLU A 189 -2.00 -10.06 18.51
C GLU A 189 -3.48 -9.66 18.62
N SER A 190 -4.20 -9.77 17.50
CA SER A 190 -5.61 -9.38 17.40
C SER A 190 -6.42 -10.41 16.63
N PHE A 191 -7.51 -10.85 17.25
CA PHE A 191 -8.53 -11.73 16.65
C PHE A 191 -9.74 -10.94 16.15
N LYS A 192 -9.57 -9.65 15.82
CA LYS A 192 -10.66 -8.79 15.33
C LYS A 192 -11.43 -9.44 14.18
N GLY A 193 -12.76 -9.51 14.33
CA GLY A 193 -13.65 -10.13 13.33
C GLY A 193 -13.60 -11.66 13.28
N GLN A 194 -13.00 -12.31 14.27
CA GLN A 194 -13.02 -13.77 14.44
C GLN A 194 -13.82 -14.13 15.68
N HIS A 195 -14.70 -15.14 15.56
CA HIS A 195 -15.64 -15.52 16.63
C HIS A 195 -15.54 -16.99 17.03
N LYS A 196 -14.90 -17.83 16.20
CA LYS A 196 -14.80 -19.28 16.42
C LYS A 196 -13.34 -19.73 16.35
N GLY A 197 -12.99 -20.79 17.10
CA GLY A 197 -11.66 -21.41 17.08
C GLY A 197 -10.55 -20.51 17.64
N LEU A 198 -10.87 -19.61 18.56
CA LEU A 198 -9.89 -18.71 19.16
C LEU A 198 -9.17 -19.40 20.31
N PRO A 199 -7.82 -19.25 20.41
CA PRO A 199 -7.04 -19.77 21.53
C PRO A 199 -7.33 -19.04 22.86
N ARG A 200 -7.92 -17.86 22.80
CA ARG A 200 -8.37 -17.02 23.90
C ARG A 200 -9.49 -16.09 23.48
N PRO A 201 -10.28 -15.54 24.39
CA PRO A 201 -11.28 -14.51 24.06
C PRO A 201 -10.65 -13.30 23.36
N SER A 202 -11.38 -12.74 22.39
CA SER A 202 -10.96 -11.49 21.73
C SER A 202 -10.88 -10.36 22.76
N ARG A 203 -9.81 -9.54 22.65
CA ARG A 203 -9.68 -8.35 23.51
C ARG A 203 -10.75 -7.31 23.20
N LYS A 204 -11.21 -6.62 24.22
CA LYS A 204 -12.01 -5.41 24.05
C LYS A 204 -11.15 -4.32 23.39
N ARG A 205 -11.81 -3.34 22.79
CA ARG A 205 -11.14 -2.17 22.18
C ARG A 205 -10.24 -1.48 23.23
N GLY A 206 -9.00 -1.20 22.84
CA GLY A 206 -8.00 -0.61 23.76
C GLY A 206 -7.38 -1.60 24.76
N GLY A 207 -7.75 -2.89 24.69
CA GLY A 207 -7.15 -3.91 25.56
C GLY A 207 -5.64 -4.04 25.35
N LYS A 208 -4.91 -4.24 26.44
CA LYS A 208 -3.45 -4.44 26.46
C LYS A 208 -3.12 -5.93 26.55
N ALA A 209 -1.84 -6.27 26.36
CA ALA A 209 -1.33 -7.61 26.65
C ALA A 209 -1.51 -7.93 28.15
N ASN A 210 -1.74 -9.20 28.47
CA ASN A 210 -1.86 -9.64 29.86
C ASN A 210 -0.51 -9.64 30.57
N LYS A 211 0.58 -9.85 29.84
CA LYS A 211 1.95 -9.83 30.36
C LYS A 211 2.68 -8.58 29.89
N ARG A 212 3.47 -7.98 30.77
CA ARG A 212 4.35 -6.87 30.44
C ARG A 212 5.59 -7.40 29.70
N GLY A 213 6.09 -6.62 28.73
CA GLY A 213 7.25 -6.99 27.92
C GLY A 213 6.92 -7.97 26.80
N LEU A 214 7.91 -8.67 26.28
CA LEU A 214 7.77 -9.67 25.21
C LEU A 214 7.01 -10.89 25.72
N SER A 215 5.96 -11.26 25.03
CA SER A 215 5.13 -12.41 25.35
C SER A 215 4.57 -13.04 24.06
N ALA A 216 3.99 -14.24 24.17
CA ALA A 216 3.30 -14.91 23.04
C ALA A 216 2.14 -14.10 22.44
N GLU A 217 1.71 -13.03 23.13
CA GLU A 217 0.69 -12.11 22.62
C GLU A 217 1.27 -11.01 21.70
N GLN A 218 2.58 -10.95 21.54
CA GLN A 218 3.29 -10.00 20.71
C GLN A 218 3.74 -10.70 19.41
N ILE A 219 3.25 -10.23 18.30
CA ILE A 219 3.61 -10.74 16.97
C ILE A 219 4.88 -10.01 16.51
N PRO A 220 6.01 -10.71 16.32
CA PRO A 220 7.22 -10.08 15.84
C PRO A 220 7.10 -9.76 14.35
N VAL A 221 7.54 -8.57 13.98
CA VAL A 221 7.65 -8.07 12.61
C VAL A 221 9.09 -7.63 12.41
N ILE A 222 9.81 -8.28 11.50
CA ILE A 222 11.12 -7.80 11.06
C ILE A 222 10.94 -6.71 10.00
N VAL A 223 11.77 -5.68 10.09
CA VAL A 223 11.93 -4.67 9.05
C VAL A 223 13.40 -4.57 8.70
N ALA A 224 13.73 -4.71 7.42
CA ALA A 224 15.05 -4.44 6.87
C ALA A 224 14.92 -3.32 5.83
N ARG A 225 15.80 -2.31 5.93
CA ARG A 225 15.73 -1.11 5.09
C ARG A 225 17.13 -0.66 4.69
N ASP A 226 17.34 -0.40 3.40
CA ASP A 226 18.59 0.18 2.92
C ASP A 226 18.55 1.73 2.87
N ARG A 227 19.69 2.34 2.53
CA ARG A 227 19.84 3.79 2.47
C ARG A 227 19.05 4.44 1.33
N THR A 228 18.66 3.70 0.32
CA THR A 228 17.80 4.20 -0.77
C THR A 228 16.34 4.29 -0.36
N GLY A 229 15.97 3.65 0.77
CA GLY A 229 14.61 3.56 1.28
C GLY A 229 13.89 2.30 0.85
N ALA A 230 14.53 1.39 0.10
CA ALA A 230 13.95 0.08 -0.17
C ALA A 230 13.75 -0.66 1.15
N THR A 231 12.52 -1.12 1.37
CA THR A 231 12.10 -1.68 2.66
C THR A 231 11.49 -3.05 2.46
N LEU A 232 11.99 -4.02 3.21
CA LEU A 232 11.39 -5.33 3.35
C LEU A 232 10.82 -5.45 4.76
N ASP A 233 9.58 -5.85 4.86
CA ASP A 233 8.93 -6.16 6.13
C ASP A 233 8.27 -7.54 6.08
N ALA A 234 8.28 -8.26 7.19
CA ALA A 234 7.67 -9.57 7.30
C ALA A 234 7.15 -9.85 8.72
N VAL A 235 5.98 -10.45 8.78
CA VAL A 235 5.45 -11.03 10.02
C VAL A 235 6.19 -12.36 10.25
N LEU A 236 6.80 -12.50 11.41
CA LEU A 236 7.50 -13.72 11.77
C LEU A 236 6.63 -14.65 12.62
N PRO A 237 6.66 -15.97 12.40
CA PRO A 237 5.99 -16.92 13.30
C PRO A 237 6.61 -16.90 14.70
N ARG A 238 7.92 -16.71 14.78
CA ARG A 238 8.72 -16.54 16.01
C ARG A 238 9.92 -15.68 15.72
N LEU A 239 10.48 -15.07 16.77
CA LEU A 239 11.74 -14.34 16.66
C LEU A 239 12.90 -15.32 16.87
N ASP A 240 13.31 -15.97 15.79
CA ASP A 240 14.45 -16.87 15.73
C ASP A 240 15.21 -16.76 14.39
N ALA A 241 16.43 -17.25 14.35
CA ALA A 241 17.27 -17.17 13.16
C ALA A 241 16.68 -17.91 11.94
N VAL A 242 15.86 -18.95 12.15
CA VAL A 242 15.22 -19.72 11.08
C VAL A 242 14.13 -18.88 10.42
N SER A 243 13.27 -18.27 11.22
CA SER A 243 12.21 -17.38 10.75
C SER A 243 12.78 -16.15 10.03
N LEU A 244 13.86 -15.57 10.57
CA LEU A 244 14.58 -14.46 9.92
C LEU A 244 15.20 -14.89 8.59
N THR A 245 15.84 -16.07 8.52
CA THR A 245 16.36 -16.60 7.26
C THR A 245 15.25 -16.76 6.24
N ALA A 246 14.12 -17.36 6.62
CA ALA A 246 12.99 -17.53 5.69
C ALA A 246 12.41 -16.20 5.18
N ALA A 247 12.51 -15.12 5.97
CA ALA A 247 11.99 -13.80 5.61
C ALA A 247 12.97 -12.97 4.77
N LEU A 248 14.29 -13.10 5.00
CA LEU A 248 15.32 -12.20 4.47
C LEU A 248 16.31 -12.91 3.52
N ASP A 249 16.19 -14.23 3.33
CA ASP A 249 17.10 -15.00 2.48
C ASP A 249 17.01 -14.54 1.01
N GLY A 250 18.17 -14.43 0.36
CA GLY A 250 18.28 -14.02 -1.03
C GLY A 250 18.01 -12.53 -1.31
N VAL A 251 17.67 -11.72 -0.28
CA VAL A 251 17.39 -10.28 -0.44
C VAL A 251 18.66 -9.42 -0.26
N MET A 252 19.65 -9.93 0.42
CA MET A 252 20.94 -9.27 0.66
C MET A 252 22.09 -10.09 0.10
N ALA A 253 23.04 -9.43 -0.57
CA ALA A 253 24.28 -10.06 -1.01
C ALA A 253 25.17 -10.39 0.20
N PRO A 254 25.98 -11.45 0.14
CA PRO A 254 27.06 -11.64 1.11
C PRO A 254 27.94 -10.38 1.20
N SER A 255 28.46 -10.10 2.38
CA SER A 255 29.28 -8.90 2.67
C SER A 255 28.51 -7.56 2.59
N THR A 256 27.16 -7.56 2.54
CA THR A 256 26.36 -6.35 2.77
C THR A 256 26.62 -5.83 4.19
N ASP A 257 26.82 -4.51 4.33
CA ASP A 257 26.94 -3.88 5.65
C ASP A 257 25.59 -3.89 6.36
N PHE A 258 25.52 -4.62 7.47
CA PHE A 258 24.27 -4.93 8.17
C PHE A 258 24.27 -4.36 9.58
N CYS A 259 23.47 -3.31 9.79
CA CYS A 259 23.31 -2.62 11.07
C CYS A 259 22.16 -3.19 11.86
N CYS A 260 22.39 -3.59 13.11
CA CYS A 260 21.36 -4.07 14.03
C CYS A 260 21.66 -3.75 15.50
N ASP A 261 20.68 -3.95 16.38
CA ASP A 261 20.81 -3.73 17.84
C ASP A 261 21.55 -4.84 18.58
N GLY A 262 21.97 -5.91 17.88
CA GLY A 262 22.69 -7.03 18.47
C GLY A 262 21.81 -8.11 19.10
N GLY A 263 20.51 -8.09 18.86
CA GLY A 263 19.62 -9.19 19.27
C GLY A 263 20.14 -10.56 18.80
N SER A 264 20.03 -11.59 19.65
CA SER A 264 20.65 -12.90 19.39
C SER A 264 20.15 -13.55 18.09
N ALA A 265 18.85 -13.45 17.80
CA ALA A 265 18.24 -14.01 16.60
C ALA A 265 18.74 -13.32 15.32
N ILE A 266 18.78 -11.99 15.32
CA ILE A 266 19.21 -11.19 14.16
C ILE A 266 20.71 -11.34 13.90
N THR A 267 21.52 -11.39 14.97
CA THR A 267 22.96 -11.62 14.86
C THR A 267 23.28 -13.03 14.34
N ALA A 268 22.55 -14.06 14.80
CA ALA A 268 22.70 -15.42 14.32
C ALA A 268 22.32 -15.54 12.82
N PHE A 269 21.26 -14.87 12.39
CA PHE A 269 20.88 -14.75 10.98
C PHE A 269 22.01 -14.11 10.17
N ALA A 270 22.49 -12.92 10.57
CA ALA A 270 23.48 -12.15 9.83
C ALA A 270 24.82 -12.92 9.66
N ARG A 271 25.26 -13.64 10.70
CA ARG A 271 26.44 -14.54 10.61
C ARG A 271 26.23 -15.66 9.60
N ARG A 272 25.05 -16.29 9.61
CA ARG A 272 24.71 -17.36 8.66
C ARG A 272 24.65 -16.86 7.22
N ALA A 273 24.15 -15.66 6.99
CA ALA A 273 24.07 -15.00 5.69
C ALA A 273 25.42 -14.39 5.25
N LYS A 274 26.48 -14.48 6.06
CA LYS A 274 27.81 -13.92 5.80
C LYS A 274 27.82 -12.41 5.55
N LEU A 275 27.01 -11.66 6.31
CA LEU A 275 26.93 -10.21 6.24
C LEU A 275 28.04 -9.56 7.09
N ASN A 276 28.44 -8.34 6.74
CA ASN A 276 29.31 -7.50 7.56
C ASN A 276 28.47 -6.88 8.69
N ILE A 277 28.57 -7.42 9.90
CA ILE A 277 27.68 -7.07 11.00
C ILE A 277 28.22 -5.87 11.76
N HIS A 278 27.42 -4.82 11.84
CA HIS A 278 27.63 -3.64 12.67
C HIS A 278 26.61 -3.64 13.80
N VAL A 279 27.04 -4.12 14.99
CA VAL A 279 26.19 -4.11 16.18
C VAL A 279 26.28 -2.76 16.85
N LEU A 280 25.14 -2.11 17.01
CA LEU A 280 25.06 -0.78 17.58
C LEU A 280 24.81 -0.85 19.10
N PRO A 281 25.51 -0.04 19.90
CA PRO A 281 25.23 0.04 21.34
C PRO A 281 23.81 0.58 21.57
N ALA A 282 23.16 0.11 22.64
CA ALA A 282 21.90 0.69 23.09
C ALA A 282 22.06 2.18 23.44
N PRO A 283 21.18 3.08 22.99
CA PRO A 283 19.89 2.87 22.34
C PRO A 283 19.90 2.90 20.81
N GLY A 284 20.88 2.35 20.13
CA GLY A 284 20.97 2.29 18.64
C GLY A 284 21.57 3.54 18.00
N ASN A 285 22.27 4.36 18.78
CA ASN A 285 22.97 5.55 18.30
C ASN A 285 24.22 5.16 17.50
N PRO A 286 24.58 5.96 16.48
CA PRO A 286 25.81 5.74 15.74
C PRO A 286 27.03 5.82 16.66
N GLN A 287 28.04 4.99 16.35
CA GLN A 287 29.32 5.12 17.01
C GLN A 287 30.04 6.38 16.50
N PRO A 288 30.74 7.15 17.36
CA PRO A 288 31.43 8.37 16.93
C PRO A 288 32.43 8.14 15.81
N GLU A 289 33.05 6.97 15.78
CA GLU A 289 34.10 6.58 14.80
C GLU A 289 33.52 6.13 13.45
N ALA A 290 32.24 5.75 13.40
CA ALA A 290 31.57 5.27 12.19
C ALA A 290 30.07 5.72 12.18
N PRO A 291 29.83 7.04 12.01
CA PRO A 291 28.50 7.61 12.13
C PRO A 291 27.52 7.16 11.04
N GLU A 292 28.03 6.61 9.95
CA GLU A 292 27.24 6.04 8.86
C GLU A 292 26.50 4.78 9.26
N TYR A 293 26.99 4.02 10.28
CA TYR A 293 26.33 2.84 10.78
C TYR A 293 25.37 3.20 11.92
N HIS A 294 24.10 3.11 11.65
CA HIS A 294 23.02 3.37 12.61
C HIS A 294 21.74 2.63 12.19
N ILE A 295 20.73 2.60 13.08
CA ILE A 295 19.39 2.04 12.81
C ILE A 295 18.27 3.09 12.89
N ASN A 296 18.60 4.36 12.68
CA ASN A 296 17.66 5.46 12.81
C ASN A 296 16.54 5.40 11.75
N ASN A 297 16.84 4.96 10.52
CA ASN A 297 15.85 4.90 9.45
C ASN A 297 14.82 3.80 9.69
N VAL A 298 15.26 2.61 10.18
CA VAL A 298 14.34 1.53 10.53
C VAL A 298 13.49 1.90 11.74
N ASN A 299 14.08 2.55 12.76
CA ASN A 299 13.36 3.03 13.93
C ASN A 299 12.32 4.11 13.56
N ALA A 300 12.68 5.04 12.69
CA ALA A 300 11.74 6.03 12.18
C ALA A 300 10.59 5.37 11.38
N TYR A 301 10.89 4.33 10.60
CA TYR A 301 9.86 3.55 9.91
C TYR A 301 8.93 2.85 10.91
N HIS A 302 9.45 2.24 11.99
CA HIS A 302 8.66 1.62 13.04
C HIS A 302 7.70 2.63 13.70
N GLY A 303 8.16 3.85 13.97
CA GLY A 303 7.33 4.92 14.50
C GLY A 303 6.16 5.25 13.57
N ARG A 304 6.46 5.51 12.30
CA ARG A 304 5.46 5.83 11.27
C ARG A 304 4.49 4.66 11.03
N LEU A 305 4.98 3.41 11.02
CA LEU A 305 4.15 2.22 10.87
C LEU A 305 3.16 2.07 12.03
N LYS A 306 3.63 2.19 13.27
CA LYS A 306 2.77 2.08 14.47
C LYS A 306 1.72 3.19 14.51
N GLU A 307 2.10 4.42 14.17
CA GLU A 307 1.19 5.56 14.11
C GLU A 307 0.11 5.34 13.04
N TRP A 308 0.52 4.90 11.86
CA TRP A 308 -0.40 4.61 10.78
C TRP A 308 -1.36 3.46 11.12
N LEU A 309 -0.89 2.39 11.76
CA LEU A 309 -1.75 1.27 12.20
C LEU A 309 -2.77 1.70 13.26
N ARG A 310 -2.47 2.71 14.09
CA ARG A 310 -3.34 3.21 15.16
C ARG A 310 -4.70 3.69 14.63
N ARG A 311 -4.74 4.31 13.45
CA ARG A 311 -5.97 4.82 12.82
C ARG A 311 -7.01 3.74 12.50
N PHE A 312 -6.60 2.48 12.41
CA PHE A 312 -7.51 1.35 12.14
C PHE A 312 -8.11 0.74 13.42
N HIS A 313 -7.71 1.25 14.59
CA HIS A 313 -8.17 0.74 15.88
C HIS A 313 -8.04 -0.77 16.03
N GLY A 314 -6.90 -1.31 15.64
CA GLY A 314 -6.56 -2.73 15.64
C GLY A 314 -6.79 -3.39 14.28
N VAL A 315 -5.76 -4.07 13.80
CA VAL A 315 -5.75 -4.90 12.60
C VAL A 315 -5.72 -6.36 13.05
N ALA A 316 -6.59 -7.21 12.47
CA ALA A 316 -6.51 -8.64 12.77
C ALA A 316 -5.15 -9.20 12.35
N THR A 317 -4.53 -10.03 13.19
CA THR A 317 -3.20 -10.60 12.93
C THR A 317 -3.13 -11.29 11.57
N LYS A 318 -4.18 -12.01 11.17
CA LYS A 318 -4.26 -12.65 9.84
C LYS A 318 -4.15 -11.70 8.65
N ASN A 319 -4.42 -10.41 8.84
CA ASN A 319 -4.37 -9.39 7.80
C ASN A 319 -3.14 -8.49 7.95
N LEU A 320 -2.29 -8.71 8.96
CA LEU A 320 -1.18 -7.81 9.28
C LEU A 320 -0.21 -7.67 8.11
N SER A 321 0.16 -8.76 7.44
CA SER A 321 1.04 -8.73 6.26
C SER A 321 0.50 -7.84 5.14
N THR A 322 -0.80 -7.85 4.89
CA THR A 322 -1.45 -6.99 3.90
C THR A 322 -1.34 -5.51 4.27
N TYR A 323 -1.46 -5.18 5.56
CA TYR A 323 -1.31 -3.80 6.02
C TYR A 323 0.15 -3.34 6.02
N LEU A 324 1.10 -4.22 6.30
CA LEU A 324 2.52 -3.93 6.14
C LEU A 324 2.83 -3.59 4.68
N SER A 325 2.42 -4.46 3.75
CA SER A 325 2.60 -4.22 2.31
C SER A 325 1.94 -2.91 1.86
N TRP A 326 0.76 -2.62 2.34
CA TRP A 326 0.08 -1.36 2.05
C TRP A 326 0.92 -0.16 2.52
N ARG A 327 1.39 -0.16 3.77
CA ARG A 327 2.23 0.94 4.30
C ARG A 327 3.52 1.08 3.51
N ARG A 328 4.20 -0.02 3.22
CA ARG A 328 5.45 -0.03 2.42
C ARG A 328 5.22 0.57 1.04
N THR A 329 4.18 0.14 0.32
CA THR A 329 3.83 0.67 -1.00
C THR A 329 3.54 2.17 -0.95
N MET A 330 2.78 2.63 0.04
CA MET A 330 2.52 4.07 0.21
C MET A 330 3.80 4.87 0.43
N GLU A 331 4.77 4.33 1.18
CA GLU A 331 6.04 5.03 1.43
C GLU A 331 6.96 5.01 0.19
N ALA A 332 7.00 3.90 -0.53
CA ALA A 332 7.83 3.75 -1.73
C ALA A 332 7.33 4.58 -2.91
N LEU A 333 6.02 4.73 -3.07
CA LEU A 333 5.40 5.37 -4.24
C LEU A 333 4.94 6.80 -4.02
N ALA A 334 4.99 7.31 -2.81
CA ALA A 334 4.48 8.61 -2.34
C ALA A 334 3.98 9.59 -3.44
N ALA A 335 4.88 10.16 -4.24
CA ALA A 335 4.57 11.15 -5.27
C ALA A 335 3.98 10.57 -6.58
N ALA A 336 4.16 9.26 -6.83
CA ALA A 336 3.67 8.58 -8.05
C ALA A 336 2.32 7.87 -7.83
N MET A 337 1.71 8.01 -6.66
CA MET A 337 0.53 7.27 -6.26
C MET A 337 -0.74 7.92 -6.80
N THR A 338 -1.18 7.49 -7.97
CA THR A 338 -2.49 7.88 -8.51
C THR A 338 -3.54 6.77 -8.31
N PRO A 339 -4.84 7.09 -8.27
CA PRO A 339 -5.89 6.09 -8.22
C PRO A 339 -5.81 5.08 -9.36
N GLU A 340 -5.45 5.54 -10.57
CA GLU A 340 -5.27 4.70 -11.76
C GLU A 340 -4.11 3.73 -11.58
N ALA A 341 -2.95 4.20 -11.11
CA ALA A 341 -1.79 3.37 -10.82
C ALA A 341 -2.13 2.29 -9.78
N TRP A 342 -2.93 2.65 -8.77
CA TRP A 342 -3.39 1.70 -7.76
C TRP A 342 -4.28 0.60 -8.35
N ILE A 343 -5.25 0.96 -9.21
CA ILE A 343 -6.14 0.01 -9.87
C ILE A 343 -5.35 -0.90 -10.82
N MET A 344 -4.41 -0.34 -11.59
CA MET A 344 -3.52 -1.09 -12.47
C MET A 344 -2.71 -2.12 -11.68
N GLY A 345 -2.09 -1.71 -10.59
CA GLY A 345 -1.36 -2.61 -9.68
C GLY A 345 -2.23 -3.71 -9.10
N ALA A 346 -3.44 -3.38 -8.62
CA ALA A 346 -4.41 -4.35 -8.11
C ALA A 346 -4.91 -5.32 -9.21
N ALA A 347 -4.87 -4.92 -10.48
CA ALA A 347 -5.15 -5.79 -11.61
C ALA A 347 -3.94 -6.63 -12.04
N GLY A 348 -2.79 -6.52 -11.36
CA GLY A 348 -1.57 -7.23 -11.72
C GLY A 348 -0.87 -6.65 -12.95
N ILE A 349 -1.14 -5.38 -13.27
CA ILE A 349 -0.50 -4.64 -14.34
C ILE A 349 0.09 -3.41 -13.68
N GLY A 350 1.37 -3.30 -13.51
CA GLY A 350 1.67 -2.11 -12.91
C GLY A 350 3.09 -1.68 -12.72
N PRO A 351 3.25 -0.41 -12.33
CA PRO A 351 4.53 0.15 -12.00
C PRO A 351 5.24 -0.56 -10.84
N TYR A 352 4.51 -1.37 -10.07
CA TYR A 352 5.05 -2.12 -8.94
C TYR A 352 6.16 -3.10 -9.34
N GLN A 353 6.16 -3.60 -10.58
CA GLN A 353 7.22 -4.48 -11.08
C GLN A 353 8.45 -3.72 -11.63
N HIS A 354 8.33 -2.41 -11.88
CA HIS A 354 9.39 -1.60 -12.50
C HIS A 354 10.20 -0.73 -11.52
N ILE A 355 9.71 -0.50 -10.31
CA ILE A 355 10.42 0.35 -9.31
C ILE A 355 11.64 -0.37 -8.71
N SER A 356 11.72 -1.70 -8.84
CA SER A 356 12.91 -2.47 -8.45
C SER A 356 14.03 -2.47 -9.50
N GLN A 357 13.94 -1.65 -10.56
CA GLN A 357 14.94 -1.57 -11.65
C GLN A 357 15.48 -0.15 -11.91
N ILE A 358 15.14 0.83 -11.05
CA ILE A 358 15.69 2.19 -11.15
C ILE A 358 16.62 2.44 -9.98
#